data_29579043bbaf02ab0249497ae7c87cd4
#
_entry.id   29579043bbaf02ab0249497ae7c87cd4
#
_cell.length_a   1.000
_cell.length_b   1.000
_cell.length_c   1.000
_cell.angle_alpha   90.00
_cell.angle_beta   90.00
_cell.angle_gamma   90.00
#
_symmetry.space_group_name_H-M   'P 1'
#
loop_
_entity.id
_entity.type
_entity.pdbx_description
1 polymer ?
#
loop_
_entity_poly.entity_id
_entity_poly.type
_entity_poly.pdbx_seq_one_letter_code
_entity_poly.pdbx_strand_id
1 'polypeptide(L)'
;MKQLIGLYEAYFEQVRAAEKRLKPADGLFGMGERLANAPCHDAFWEALRAFLEGTDVKSDPGQAYQALDFIYRAPFAYPDVHPSVYWMLLAVQGLTQPVIACLRPEDAQALYLWYQKAYPRRERLPVQNQVLETLKRQGKRA
;
A
#
# COMPACT_ATOMS: atom_id res chain seq x y z
N MET A 1 1.07 -11.89 8.99
CA MET A 1 0.91 -11.89 7.52
C MET A 1 -0.49 -12.25 7.05
N LYS A 2 -1.14 -13.24 7.66
CA LYS A 2 -2.51 -13.62 7.26
C LYS A 2 -3.50 -12.45 7.37
N GLN A 3 -3.40 -11.68 8.44
CA GLN A 3 -4.28 -10.52 8.65
C GLN A 3 -4.08 -9.47 7.55
N LEU A 4 -2.84 -9.17 7.22
CA LEU A 4 -2.51 -8.18 6.19
C LEU A 4 -2.98 -8.64 4.81
N ILE A 5 -2.70 -9.87 4.44
CA ILE A 5 -3.17 -10.43 3.17
C ILE A 5 -4.70 -10.40 3.12
N GLY A 6 -5.36 -10.75 4.22
CA GLY A 6 -6.83 -10.71 4.32
C GLY A 6 -7.40 -9.31 4.09
N LEU A 7 -6.73 -8.26 4.57
CA LEU A 7 -7.15 -6.88 4.36
C LEU A 7 -7.16 -6.54 2.87
N TYR A 8 -6.10 -6.94 2.14
CA TYR A 8 -6.00 -6.67 0.70
C TYR A 8 -7.04 -7.46 -0.08
N GLU A 9 -7.20 -8.74 0.25
CA GLU A 9 -8.20 -9.58 -0.43
C GLU A 9 -9.62 -9.08 -0.21
N ALA A 10 -9.96 -8.68 1.02
CA ALA A 10 -11.26 -8.12 1.33
C ALA A 10 -11.51 -6.82 0.56
N TYR A 11 -10.48 -5.98 0.43
CA TYR A 11 -10.57 -4.76 -0.36
C TYR A 11 -10.88 -5.07 -1.83
N PHE A 12 -10.14 -6.02 -2.43
CA PHE A 12 -10.37 -6.40 -3.84
C PHE A 12 -11.76 -6.97 -4.06
N GLU A 13 -12.27 -7.78 -3.13
CA GLU A 13 -13.63 -8.30 -3.22
C GLU A 13 -14.68 -7.19 -3.16
N GLN A 14 -14.48 -6.20 -2.29
CA GLN A 14 -15.37 -5.06 -2.19
C GLN A 14 -15.36 -4.21 -3.45
N VAL A 15 -14.19 -4.03 -4.08
CA VAL A 15 -14.07 -3.34 -5.35
C VAL A 15 -14.82 -4.09 -6.44
N ARG A 16 -14.66 -5.41 -6.53
CA ARG A 16 -15.38 -6.23 -7.50
C ARG A 16 -16.88 -6.13 -7.31
N ALA A 17 -17.34 -6.16 -6.06
CA ALA A 17 -18.76 -6.01 -5.75
C ALA A 17 -19.28 -4.62 -6.16
N ALA A 18 -18.48 -3.58 -5.95
CA ALA A 18 -18.83 -2.23 -6.38
C ALA A 18 -18.91 -2.12 -7.90
N GLU A 19 -17.98 -2.74 -8.63
CA GLU A 19 -18.00 -2.79 -10.09
C GLU A 19 -19.28 -3.46 -10.62
N LYS A 20 -19.71 -4.55 -9.99
CA LYS A 20 -20.93 -5.26 -10.39
C LYS A 20 -22.19 -4.45 -10.15
N ARG A 21 -22.19 -3.51 -9.23
CA ARG A 21 -23.33 -2.62 -8.94
C ARG A 21 -23.44 -1.48 -9.93
N LEU A 22 -22.40 -1.20 -10.70
CA LEU A 22 -22.39 -0.13 -11.67
C LEU A 22 -23.21 -0.58 -12.89
N LYS A 23 -24.26 0.18 -13.20
CA LYS A 23 -25.16 -0.17 -14.31
C LYS A 23 -24.62 0.40 -15.62
N PRO A 24 -24.83 -0.31 -16.75
CA PRO A 24 -24.46 0.23 -18.08
C PRO A 24 -25.05 1.61 -18.36
N ALA A 25 -26.21 1.94 -17.77
CA ALA A 25 -26.88 3.22 -17.92
C ALA A 25 -26.08 4.39 -17.32
N ASP A 26 -25.13 4.13 -16.42
CA ASP A 26 -24.30 5.18 -15.80
C ASP A 26 -23.22 5.72 -16.73
N GLY A 27 -22.99 5.08 -17.90
CA GLY A 27 -22.03 5.49 -18.90
C GLY A 27 -20.58 5.26 -18.50
N LEU A 28 -19.68 5.35 -19.49
CA LEU A 28 -18.23 5.11 -19.27
C LEU A 28 -17.62 6.09 -18.28
N PHE A 29 -18.04 7.36 -18.30
CA PHE A 29 -17.47 8.39 -17.44
C PHE A 29 -18.00 8.32 -16.02
N GLY A 30 -19.29 8.02 -15.84
CA GLY A 30 -19.89 7.88 -14.51
C GLY A 30 -19.40 6.68 -13.73
N MET A 31 -19.08 5.58 -14.41
CA MET A 31 -18.56 4.36 -13.78
C MET A 31 -17.20 4.58 -13.12
N GLY A 32 -16.29 5.28 -13.80
CA GLY A 32 -14.96 5.55 -13.27
C GLY A 32 -15.00 6.40 -12.00
N GLU A 33 -15.81 7.46 -12.00
CA GLU A 33 -15.96 8.35 -10.84
C GLU A 33 -16.59 7.63 -9.64
N ARG A 34 -17.62 6.83 -9.88
CA ARG A 34 -18.31 6.12 -8.80
C ARG A 34 -17.41 5.06 -8.17
N LEU A 35 -16.61 4.38 -8.96
CA LEU A 35 -15.66 3.41 -8.43
C LEU A 35 -14.56 4.12 -7.64
N ALA A 36 -14.04 5.25 -8.14
CA ALA A 36 -13.00 6.01 -7.46
C ALA A 36 -13.47 6.57 -6.11
N ASN A 37 -14.77 6.83 -5.95
CA ASN A 37 -15.35 7.37 -4.74
C ASN A 37 -16.05 6.30 -3.89
N ALA A 38 -15.87 5.02 -4.19
CA ALA A 38 -16.53 3.95 -3.44
C ALA A 38 -16.02 3.90 -1.99
N PRO A 39 -16.93 3.66 -1.01
CA PRO A 39 -16.55 3.63 0.42
C PRO A 39 -15.48 2.59 0.76
N CYS A 40 -15.32 1.55 -0.05
CA CYS A 40 -14.32 0.50 0.20
C CYS A 40 -12.88 1.04 0.21
N HIS A 41 -12.59 2.14 -0.49
CA HIS A 41 -11.27 2.75 -0.48
C HIS A 41 -10.94 3.32 0.90
N ASP A 42 -11.88 4.05 1.50
CA ASP A 42 -11.67 4.62 2.83
C ASP A 42 -11.62 3.51 3.90
N ALA A 43 -12.44 2.49 3.77
CA ALA A 43 -12.44 1.35 4.68
C ALA A 43 -11.09 0.61 4.65
N PHE A 44 -10.53 0.41 3.47
CA PHE A 44 -9.23 -0.21 3.31
C PHE A 44 -8.12 0.64 3.94
N TRP A 45 -8.13 1.94 3.65
CA TRP A 45 -7.16 2.88 4.22
C TRP A 45 -7.15 2.82 5.75
N GLU A 46 -8.32 2.92 6.36
CA GLU A 46 -8.44 2.91 7.82
C GLU A 46 -8.06 1.57 8.43
N ALA A 47 -8.44 0.46 7.79
CA ALA A 47 -8.10 -0.87 8.27
C ALA A 47 -6.59 -1.11 8.21
N LEU A 48 -5.94 -0.68 7.14
CA LEU A 48 -4.50 -0.81 6.99
C LEU A 48 -3.76 0.09 7.99
N ARG A 49 -4.23 1.31 8.17
CA ARG A 49 -3.65 2.22 9.16
C ARG A 49 -3.72 1.62 10.56
N ALA A 50 -4.88 1.08 10.94
CA ALA A 50 -5.04 0.44 12.24
C ALA A 50 -4.10 -0.75 12.42
N PHE A 51 -3.95 -1.58 11.38
CA PHE A 51 -3.03 -2.70 11.41
C PHE A 51 -1.58 -2.24 11.65
N LEU A 52 -1.14 -1.20 10.93
CA LEU A 52 0.23 -0.69 11.04
C LEU A 52 0.50 0.02 12.38
N GLU A 53 -0.54 0.55 13.02
CA GLU A 53 -0.42 1.15 14.36
C GLU A 53 -0.42 0.10 15.47
N GLY A 54 -0.70 -1.16 15.14
CA GLY A 54 -0.75 -2.25 16.11
C GLY A 54 0.60 -2.59 16.73
N THR A 55 0.58 -3.10 17.96
CA THR A 55 1.79 -3.44 18.72
C THR A 55 2.59 -4.56 18.06
N ASP A 56 1.93 -5.49 17.38
CA ASP A 56 2.60 -6.64 16.76
C ASP A 56 3.63 -6.22 15.72
N VAL A 57 3.27 -5.21 14.90
CA VAL A 57 4.16 -4.67 13.87
C VAL A 57 5.23 -3.77 14.50
N LYS A 58 4.83 -2.90 15.43
CA LYS A 58 5.75 -1.90 16.01
C LYS A 58 6.75 -2.50 16.97
N SER A 59 6.43 -3.61 17.62
CA SER A 59 7.30 -4.25 18.61
C SER A 59 8.23 -5.31 18.05
N ASP A 60 8.02 -5.74 16.81
CA ASP A 60 8.80 -6.82 16.19
C ASP A 60 9.35 -6.36 14.82
N PRO A 61 10.67 -6.08 14.75
CA PRO A 61 11.28 -5.64 13.48
C PRO A 61 11.10 -6.62 12.33
N GLY A 62 11.07 -7.92 12.61
CA GLY A 62 10.84 -8.94 11.59
C GLY A 62 9.44 -8.86 10.99
N GLN A 63 8.43 -8.67 11.82
CA GLN A 63 7.05 -8.49 11.36
C GLN A 63 6.90 -7.17 10.61
N ALA A 64 7.54 -6.10 11.09
CA ALA A 64 7.54 -4.82 10.39
C ALA A 64 8.12 -4.98 8.98
N TYR A 65 9.25 -5.66 8.85
CA TYR A 65 9.87 -5.91 7.54
C TYR A 65 8.92 -6.67 6.60
N GLN A 66 8.32 -7.76 7.09
CA GLN A 66 7.40 -8.57 6.28
C GLN A 66 6.19 -7.75 5.81
N ALA A 67 5.64 -6.94 6.71
CA ALA A 67 4.49 -6.09 6.38
C ALA A 67 4.83 -5.06 5.31
N LEU A 68 5.94 -4.36 5.47
CA LEU A 68 6.36 -3.34 4.52
C LEU A 68 6.73 -3.94 3.16
N ASP A 69 7.43 -5.06 3.17
CA ASP A 69 7.77 -5.78 1.94
C ASP A 69 6.51 -6.14 1.15
N PHE A 70 5.49 -6.67 1.83
CA PHE A 70 4.22 -7.01 1.19
C PHE A 70 3.54 -5.76 0.60
N ILE A 71 3.45 -4.69 1.39
CA ILE A 71 2.76 -3.46 0.98
C ILE A 71 3.45 -2.84 -0.24
N TYR A 72 4.77 -2.82 -0.28
CA TYR A 72 5.51 -2.24 -1.39
C TYR A 72 5.45 -3.09 -2.64
N ARG A 73 5.32 -4.41 -2.51
CA ARG A 73 5.23 -5.34 -3.65
C ARG A 73 3.79 -5.51 -4.17
N ALA A 74 2.79 -5.09 -3.40
CA ALA A 74 1.39 -5.31 -3.76
C ALA A 74 1.01 -4.78 -5.14
N PRO A 75 1.44 -3.57 -5.59
CA PRO A 75 1.11 -3.10 -6.93
C PRO A 75 1.60 -4.03 -8.06
N PHE A 76 2.65 -4.80 -7.82
CA PHE A 76 3.17 -5.76 -8.79
C PHE A 76 2.51 -7.14 -8.66
N ALA A 77 2.07 -7.49 -7.44
CA ALA A 77 1.40 -8.76 -7.19
C ALA A 77 -0.04 -8.77 -7.73
N TYR A 78 -0.66 -7.61 -7.89
CA TYR A 78 -2.04 -7.46 -8.35
C TYR A 78 -2.09 -6.52 -9.55
N PRO A 79 -1.56 -6.95 -10.74
CA PRO A 79 -1.46 -6.05 -11.90
C PRO A 79 -2.76 -5.75 -12.62
N ASP A 80 -3.77 -6.65 -12.51
CA ASP A 80 -5.02 -6.54 -13.26
C ASP A 80 -6.12 -5.86 -12.45
N VAL A 81 -5.79 -4.72 -11.82
CA VAL A 81 -6.74 -3.97 -11.01
C VAL A 81 -7.16 -2.68 -11.72
N HIS A 82 -8.34 -2.16 -11.34
CA HIS A 82 -8.80 -0.87 -11.84
C HIS A 82 -7.81 0.23 -11.47
N PRO A 83 -7.62 1.26 -12.32
CA PRO A 83 -6.68 2.35 -12.01
C PRO A 83 -6.87 2.99 -10.64
N SER A 84 -8.11 3.15 -10.17
CA SER A 84 -8.37 3.70 -8.83
C SER A 84 -7.80 2.81 -7.72
N VAL A 85 -7.84 1.48 -7.91
CA VAL A 85 -7.26 0.53 -6.97
C VAL A 85 -5.75 0.61 -7.00
N TYR A 86 -5.16 0.67 -8.20
CA TYR A 86 -3.72 0.82 -8.36
C TYR A 86 -3.20 2.08 -7.63
N TRP A 87 -3.88 3.21 -7.81
CA TRP A 87 -3.53 4.44 -7.12
C TRP A 87 -3.64 4.31 -5.61
N MET A 88 -4.65 3.59 -5.12
CA MET A 88 -4.80 3.33 -3.68
C MET A 88 -3.66 2.46 -3.16
N LEU A 89 -3.25 1.43 -3.91
CA LEU A 89 -2.12 0.58 -3.52
C LEU A 89 -0.81 1.37 -3.39
N LEU A 90 -0.64 2.42 -4.22
CA LEU A 90 0.51 3.31 -4.09
C LEU A 90 0.34 4.29 -2.92
N ALA A 91 -0.84 4.86 -2.77
CA ALA A 91 -1.11 5.88 -1.75
C ALA A 91 -0.93 5.34 -0.32
N VAL A 92 -1.37 4.10 -0.06
CA VAL A 92 -1.26 3.50 1.27
C VAL A 92 0.19 3.24 1.69
N GLN A 93 1.13 3.27 0.75
CA GLN A 93 2.55 3.15 1.08
C GLN A 93 3.00 4.27 2.02
N GLY A 94 2.35 5.44 1.97
CA GLY A 94 2.64 6.54 2.88
C GLY A 94 2.34 6.21 4.35
N LEU A 95 1.41 5.29 4.60
CA LEU A 95 1.08 4.85 5.96
C LEU A 95 2.22 4.08 6.62
N THR A 96 3.19 3.61 5.84
CA THR A 96 4.32 2.83 6.37
C THR A 96 5.40 3.67 7.01
N GLN A 97 5.42 4.99 6.81
CA GLN A 97 6.51 5.84 7.28
C GLN A 97 6.79 5.70 8.78
N PRO A 98 5.78 5.73 9.68
CA PRO A 98 6.06 5.53 11.10
C PRO A 98 6.60 4.14 11.44
N VAL A 99 6.27 3.14 10.63
CA VAL A 99 6.72 1.76 10.84
C VAL A 99 8.17 1.56 10.41
N ILE A 100 8.65 2.35 9.46
CA ILE A 100 10.04 2.27 8.98
C ILE A 100 11.02 2.45 10.15
N ALA A 101 10.69 3.30 11.12
CA ALA A 101 11.52 3.50 12.30
C ALA A 101 11.68 2.24 13.16
N CYS A 102 10.80 1.25 13.00
CA CYS A 102 10.86 -0.02 13.73
C CYS A 102 11.74 -1.06 13.03
N LEU A 103 12.19 -0.80 11.80
CA LEU A 103 13.02 -1.72 11.03
C LEU A 103 14.46 -1.73 11.55
N ARG A 104 15.11 -2.89 11.41
CA ARG A 104 16.56 -2.93 11.54
C ARG A 104 17.19 -2.14 10.39
N PRO A 105 18.33 -1.45 10.62
CA PRO A 105 18.96 -0.70 9.53
C PRO A 105 19.25 -1.52 8.27
N GLU A 106 19.71 -2.76 8.40
CA GLU A 106 19.99 -3.64 7.28
C GLU A 106 18.72 -3.97 6.49
N ASP A 107 17.59 -4.14 7.16
CA ASP A 107 16.31 -4.41 6.50
C ASP A 107 15.79 -3.16 5.78
N ALA A 108 15.93 -2.00 6.39
CA ALA A 108 15.54 -0.73 5.76
C ALA A 108 16.38 -0.49 4.50
N GLN A 109 17.66 -0.80 4.53
CA GLN A 109 18.53 -0.65 3.36
C GLN A 109 18.14 -1.63 2.26
N ALA A 110 17.80 -2.85 2.60
CA ALA A 110 17.35 -3.85 1.61
C ALA A 110 16.07 -3.39 0.93
N LEU A 111 15.11 -2.88 1.70
CA LEU A 111 13.85 -2.34 1.14
C LEU A 111 14.12 -1.10 0.29
N TYR A 112 15.03 -0.23 0.71
CA TYR A 112 15.41 0.96 -0.07
C TYR A 112 15.95 0.57 -1.44
N LEU A 113 16.89 -0.38 -1.50
CA LEU A 113 17.50 -0.82 -2.75
C LEU A 113 16.47 -1.46 -3.68
N TRP A 114 15.58 -2.28 -3.13
CA TRP A 114 14.50 -2.88 -3.92
C TRP A 114 13.53 -1.82 -4.45
N TYR A 115 13.10 -0.93 -3.57
CA TYR A 115 12.06 0.07 -3.86
C TYR A 115 12.51 1.03 -4.97
N GLN A 116 13.75 1.52 -4.90
CA GLN A 116 14.24 2.47 -5.89
C GLN A 116 14.35 1.86 -7.29
N LYS A 117 14.57 0.55 -7.39
CA LYS A 117 14.58 -0.16 -8.67
C LYS A 117 13.16 -0.43 -9.18
N ALA A 118 12.29 -0.86 -8.27
CA ALA A 118 10.91 -1.20 -8.62
C ALA A 118 10.11 0.03 -9.07
N TYR A 119 10.37 1.17 -8.45
CA TYR A 119 9.69 2.43 -8.75
C TYR A 119 10.70 3.44 -9.28
N PRO A 120 10.92 3.50 -10.62
CA PRO A 120 11.87 4.45 -11.21
C PRO A 120 11.50 5.90 -10.91
N ARG A 121 12.50 6.76 -10.78
CA ARG A 121 12.33 8.15 -10.37
C ARG A 121 11.24 8.90 -11.16
N ARG A 122 11.12 8.62 -12.46
CA ARG A 122 10.16 9.31 -13.33
C ARG A 122 8.70 8.94 -13.06
N GLU A 123 8.48 7.78 -12.42
CA GLU A 123 7.14 7.23 -12.20
C GLU A 123 6.68 7.39 -10.75
N ARG A 124 7.54 7.93 -9.89
CA ARG A 124 7.22 8.03 -8.47
C ARG A 124 6.30 9.19 -8.14
N LEU A 125 5.33 8.90 -7.27
CA LEU A 125 4.51 9.93 -6.64
C LEU A 125 5.31 10.60 -5.50
N PRO A 126 4.91 11.81 -5.06
CA PRO A 126 5.57 12.46 -3.92
C PRO A 126 5.60 11.57 -2.66
N VAL A 127 4.54 10.82 -2.38
CA VAL A 127 4.48 9.92 -1.22
C VAL A 127 5.55 8.83 -1.31
N GLN A 128 5.84 8.35 -2.52
CA GLN A 128 6.86 7.33 -2.73
C GLN A 128 8.26 7.88 -2.51
N ASN A 129 8.51 9.12 -2.90
CA ASN A 129 9.78 9.79 -2.62
C ASN A 129 9.99 9.96 -1.11
N GLN A 130 8.93 10.25 -0.36
CA GLN A 130 8.98 10.35 1.09
C GLN A 130 9.31 9.00 1.74
N VAL A 131 8.69 7.93 1.25
CA VAL A 131 8.99 6.57 1.73
C VAL A 131 10.47 6.24 1.51
N LEU A 132 10.97 6.49 0.29
CA LEU A 132 12.38 6.25 -0.03
C LEU A 132 13.33 7.01 0.87
N GLU A 133 13.05 8.29 1.11
CA GLU A 133 13.89 9.12 1.97
C GLU A 133 13.90 8.60 3.41
N THR A 134 12.74 8.16 3.90
CA THR A 134 12.62 7.61 5.25
C THR A 134 13.39 6.28 5.37
N LEU A 135 13.29 5.40 4.36
CA LEU A 135 14.04 4.14 4.31
C LEU A 135 15.55 4.39 4.28
N LYS A 136 15.98 5.37 3.48
CA LYS A 136 17.39 5.72 3.36
C LYS A 136 17.96 6.19 4.71
N ARG A 137 17.24 7.04 5.43
CA ARG A 137 17.66 7.53 6.74
C ARG A 137 17.73 6.40 7.76
N GLN A 138 16.74 5.51 7.78
CA GLN A 138 16.74 4.37 8.70
C GLN A 138 17.89 3.42 8.41
N GLY A 139 18.22 3.19 7.14
CA GLY A 139 19.33 2.34 6.75
C GLY A 139 20.71 2.85 7.18
N LYS A 140 20.83 4.14 7.45
CA LYS A 140 22.09 4.76 7.89
C LYS A 140 22.28 4.78 9.40
N ARG A 141 21.30 4.31 10.17
CA ARG A 141 21.36 4.33 11.65
C ARG A 141 22.13 3.15 12.26
N ALA A 142 22.82 2.38 11.46
CA ALA A 142 23.61 1.24 11.94
C ALA A 142 24.73 1.67 12.92
#